data_2195a69f19bd1d36b9d96e4823123da6
#
_entry.id   2195a69f19bd1d36b9d96e4823123da6
#
_cell.length_a   1.000
_cell.length_b   1.000
_cell.length_c   1.000
_cell.angle_alpha   90.00
_cell.angle_beta   90.00
_cell.angle_gamma   90.00
#
_symmetry.space_group_name_H-M   'P 1'
#
loop_
_entity.id
_entity.type
_entity.pdbx_description
1 polymer ?
#
loop_
_entity_poly.entity_id
_entity_poly.type
_entity_poly.pdbx_seq_one_letter_code
_entity_poly.pdbx_strand_id
1 'polypeptide(L)'
;FKHIQMPDDDVEEKTSVKEYLWQLKNAVRFTKKSKRIACLLIFFGLVSGLIYNMTTFRSGILEQIELPAQYFGLVFAISQVAASLCSRMQNLIQKRYKNTTLEHLGIPLTVSCIIIGVLAVEKISNIKTYIIIALFILQGAIKGVYNVLIYRYLNNFTTKQIRTKLATVRNIVYNLFSIAISLLGSALLQFSNASTAIIIIGISMTIVMILLLDYMKDKVGLKPENYTKDDLKYSTLVLKK
;
A
#
# COMPACT_ATOMS: atom_id res chain seq x y z
N PHE A 1 -5.80 -30.81 -16.22
CA PHE A 1 -6.61 -29.68 -15.78
C PHE A 1 -8.00 -30.21 -15.47
N LYS A 2 -8.33 -30.41 -14.16
CA LYS A 2 -9.71 -30.68 -13.73
C LYS A 2 -10.55 -29.46 -14.10
N HIS A 3 -11.66 -29.67 -14.80
CA HIS A 3 -12.66 -28.66 -15.03
C HIS A 3 -13.04 -27.99 -13.69
N ILE A 4 -12.56 -26.77 -13.49
CA ILE A 4 -13.08 -25.89 -12.44
C ILE A 4 -14.41 -25.43 -13.01
N GLN A 5 -15.55 -26.00 -12.55
CA GLN A 5 -16.84 -25.38 -12.75
C GLN A 5 -16.78 -24.04 -12.02
N MET A 6 -16.76 -22.95 -12.78
CA MET A 6 -17.04 -21.65 -12.19
C MET A 6 -18.45 -21.73 -11.61
N PRO A 7 -18.67 -21.25 -10.37
CA PRO A 7 -20.03 -21.04 -9.90
C PRO A 7 -20.74 -20.17 -10.93
N ASP A 8 -21.98 -20.52 -11.30
CA ASP A 8 -22.81 -19.67 -12.12
C ASP A 8 -22.74 -18.26 -11.55
N ASP A 9 -22.14 -17.33 -12.33
CA ASP A 9 -22.17 -15.93 -11.98
C ASP A 9 -23.64 -15.56 -11.92
N ASP A 10 -24.12 -15.26 -10.72
CA ASP A 10 -25.42 -14.65 -10.52
C ASP A 10 -25.53 -13.53 -11.56
N VAL A 11 -26.49 -13.70 -12.48
CA VAL A 11 -26.73 -12.82 -13.62
C VAL A 11 -26.47 -11.39 -13.17
N GLU A 12 -25.41 -10.75 -13.69
CA GLU A 12 -25.17 -9.34 -13.45
C GLU A 12 -26.40 -8.58 -13.94
N GLU A 13 -27.32 -8.29 -13.02
CA GLU A 13 -28.35 -7.30 -13.26
C GLU A 13 -27.66 -6.07 -13.79
N LYS A 14 -27.99 -5.65 -15.02
CA LYS A 14 -27.44 -4.44 -15.66
C LYS A 14 -27.68 -3.26 -14.72
N THR A 15 -26.76 -3.05 -13.80
CA THR A 15 -26.85 -1.99 -12.80
C THR A 15 -26.86 -0.65 -13.55
N SER A 16 -27.94 0.08 -13.44
CA SER A 16 -28.03 1.43 -14.04
C SER A 16 -26.90 2.30 -13.50
N VAL A 17 -26.34 3.20 -14.34
CA VAL A 17 -25.30 4.15 -13.93
C VAL A 17 -25.71 4.93 -12.66
N LYS A 18 -27.00 5.28 -12.53
CA LYS A 18 -27.56 5.93 -11.33
C LYS A 18 -27.43 5.05 -10.09
N GLU A 19 -27.71 3.77 -10.23
CA GLU A 19 -27.62 2.80 -9.14
C GLU A 19 -26.16 2.56 -8.74
N TYR A 20 -25.26 2.46 -9.69
CA TYR A 20 -23.81 2.39 -9.44
C TYR A 20 -23.30 3.61 -8.65
N LEU A 21 -23.67 4.82 -9.09
CA LEU A 21 -23.30 6.06 -8.40
C LEU A 21 -23.89 6.14 -6.99
N TRP A 22 -25.13 5.71 -6.82
CA TRP A 22 -25.77 5.63 -5.51
C TRP A 22 -25.03 4.65 -4.57
N GLN A 23 -24.69 3.47 -5.08
CA GLN A 23 -23.94 2.48 -4.31
C GLN A 23 -22.51 2.98 -3.96
N LEU A 24 -21.84 3.66 -4.89
CA LEU A 24 -20.54 4.28 -4.64
C LEU A 24 -20.64 5.38 -3.56
N LYS A 25 -21.65 6.25 -3.65
CA LYS A 25 -21.94 7.27 -2.62
C LYS A 25 -22.16 6.65 -1.24
N ASN A 26 -22.87 5.51 -1.18
CA ASN A 26 -23.10 4.80 0.07
C ASN A 26 -21.82 4.18 0.63
N ALA A 27 -20.95 3.62 -0.22
CA ALA A 27 -19.65 3.09 0.20
C ALA A 27 -18.73 4.20 0.74
N VAL A 28 -18.71 5.37 0.11
CA VAL A 28 -17.99 6.56 0.61
C VAL A 28 -18.58 7.05 1.94
N ARG A 29 -19.91 7.07 2.07
CA ARG A 29 -20.58 7.44 3.33
C ARG A 29 -20.25 6.45 4.45
N PHE A 30 -20.25 5.16 4.15
CA PHE A 30 -19.85 4.11 5.08
C PHE A 30 -18.40 4.29 5.54
N THR A 31 -17.47 4.53 4.59
CA THR A 31 -16.08 4.80 4.89
C THR A 31 -15.90 6.01 5.81
N LYS A 32 -16.61 7.11 5.55
CA LYS A 32 -16.54 8.33 6.39
C LYS A 32 -17.09 8.10 7.80
N LYS A 33 -18.06 7.23 7.96
CA LYS A 33 -18.66 6.94 9.28
C LYS A 33 -17.86 5.92 10.09
N SER A 34 -17.18 4.97 9.43
CA SER A 34 -16.29 4.01 10.09
C SER A 34 -14.87 4.57 10.16
N LYS A 35 -14.51 5.15 11.31
CA LYS A 35 -13.15 5.67 11.55
C LYS A 35 -12.07 4.62 11.27
N ARG A 36 -12.37 3.36 11.57
CA ARG A 36 -11.47 2.23 11.35
C ARG A 36 -11.17 1.99 9.89
N ILE A 37 -12.20 1.90 9.05
CA ILE A 37 -12.05 1.71 7.60
C ILE A 37 -11.39 2.93 6.98
N ALA A 38 -11.75 4.14 7.38
CA ALA A 38 -11.14 5.37 6.90
C ALA A 38 -9.62 5.39 7.18
N CYS A 39 -9.20 5.11 8.42
CA CYS A 39 -7.78 5.04 8.77
C CYS A 39 -7.02 3.97 7.98
N LEU A 40 -7.61 2.78 7.83
CA LEU A 40 -7.00 1.71 7.02
C LEU A 40 -6.85 2.11 5.56
N LEU A 41 -7.86 2.74 4.96
CA LEU A 41 -7.80 3.20 3.58
C LEU A 41 -6.74 4.28 3.39
N ILE A 42 -6.62 5.22 4.34
CA ILE A 42 -5.57 6.24 4.31
C ILE A 42 -4.19 5.59 4.43
N PHE A 43 -4.00 4.71 5.41
CA PHE A 43 -2.73 3.98 5.58
C PHE A 43 -2.35 3.22 4.31
N PHE A 44 -3.29 2.46 3.77
CA PHE A 44 -3.06 1.70 2.55
C PHE A 44 -2.87 2.59 1.32
N GLY A 45 -3.53 3.73 1.26
CA GLY A 45 -3.32 4.73 0.20
C GLY A 45 -1.90 5.29 0.23
N LEU A 46 -1.42 5.69 1.42
CA LEU A 46 -0.05 6.20 1.62
C LEU A 46 1.00 5.16 1.24
N VAL A 47 0.89 3.94 1.76
CA VAL A 47 1.84 2.85 1.46
C VAL A 47 1.84 2.51 -0.03
N SER A 48 0.66 2.38 -0.64
CA SER A 48 0.54 2.08 -2.08
C SER A 48 1.10 3.20 -2.94
N GLY A 49 0.78 4.45 -2.61
CA GLY A 49 1.28 5.61 -3.31
C GLY A 49 2.80 5.72 -3.23
N LEU A 50 3.38 5.45 -2.06
CA LEU A 50 4.83 5.42 -1.88
C LEU A 50 5.47 4.30 -2.70
N ILE A 51 4.93 3.07 -2.65
CA ILE A 51 5.44 1.93 -3.44
C ILE A 51 5.40 2.22 -4.94
N TYR A 52 4.32 2.84 -5.42
CA TYR A 52 4.19 3.22 -6.82
C TYR A 52 5.29 4.22 -7.22
N ASN A 53 5.44 5.29 -6.46
CA ASN A 53 6.44 6.31 -6.72
C ASN A 53 7.86 5.77 -6.59
N MET A 54 8.15 4.92 -5.61
CA MET A 54 9.45 4.26 -5.48
C MET A 54 9.79 3.39 -6.70
N THR A 55 8.79 2.79 -7.34
CA THR A 55 9.02 2.04 -8.59
C THR A 55 9.47 2.97 -9.71
N THR A 56 8.93 4.17 -9.80
CA THR A 56 9.32 5.20 -10.78
C THR A 56 10.70 5.77 -10.48
N PHE A 57 10.97 6.16 -9.22
CA PHE A 57 12.26 6.71 -8.81
C PHE A 57 13.41 5.71 -8.88
N ARG A 58 13.12 4.40 -8.84
CA ARG A 58 14.14 3.34 -8.84
C ARG A 58 15.07 3.44 -10.03
N SER A 59 14.55 3.66 -11.23
CA SER A 59 15.37 3.80 -12.44
C SER A 59 16.35 4.97 -12.33
N GLY A 60 15.87 6.14 -11.88
CA GLY A 60 16.71 7.32 -11.71
C GLY A 60 17.79 7.14 -10.63
N ILE A 61 17.49 6.41 -9.55
CA ILE A 61 18.51 6.08 -8.53
C ILE A 61 19.53 5.08 -9.08
N LEU A 62 19.10 4.04 -9.82
CA LEU A 62 20.03 3.09 -10.41
C LEU A 62 20.95 3.73 -11.45
N GLU A 63 20.44 4.70 -12.20
CA GLU A 63 21.24 5.52 -13.11
C GLU A 63 22.21 6.43 -12.33
N GLN A 64 21.76 7.10 -11.29
CA GLN A 64 22.57 7.99 -10.46
C GLN A 64 23.72 7.25 -9.76
N ILE A 65 23.54 5.98 -9.40
CA ILE A 65 24.62 5.14 -8.86
C ILE A 65 25.46 4.46 -9.94
N GLU A 66 25.35 4.88 -11.20
CA GLU A 66 26.12 4.38 -12.34
C GLU A 66 26.01 2.87 -12.56
N LEU A 67 24.88 2.26 -12.17
CA LEU A 67 24.64 0.85 -12.43
C LEU A 67 24.39 0.66 -13.94
N PRO A 68 25.10 -0.26 -14.64
CA PRO A 68 24.83 -0.51 -16.05
C PRO A 68 23.38 -0.88 -16.32
N ALA A 69 22.73 -0.24 -17.30
CA ALA A 69 21.31 -0.36 -17.59
C ALA A 69 20.84 -1.81 -17.80
N GLN A 70 21.71 -2.68 -18.29
CA GLN A 70 21.44 -4.12 -18.44
C GLN A 70 21.06 -4.83 -17.14
N TYR A 71 21.50 -4.32 -15.98
CA TYR A 71 21.17 -4.90 -14.67
C TYR A 71 19.88 -4.35 -14.06
N PHE A 72 19.29 -3.29 -14.61
CA PHE A 72 18.05 -2.72 -14.08
C PHE A 72 16.92 -3.76 -14.07
N GLY A 73 16.74 -4.45 -15.21
CA GLY A 73 15.75 -5.53 -15.33
C GLY A 73 15.95 -6.64 -14.30
N LEU A 74 17.19 -7.01 -14.00
CA LEU A 74 17.52 -8.02 -13.01
C LEU A 74 17.11 -7.57 -11.59
N VAL A 75 17.41 -6.32 -11.21
CA VAL A 75 17.01 -5.75 -9.92
C VAL A 75 15.48 -5.73 -9.78
N PHE A 76 14.77 -5.33 -10.83
CA PHE A 76 13.31 -5.37 -10.86
C PHE A 76 12.77 -6.80 -10.72
N ALA A 77 13.31 -7.75 -11.48
CA ALA A 77 12.90 -9.15 -11.46
C ALA A 77 13.08 -9.77 -10.07
N ILE A 78 14.26 -9.61 -9.45
CA ILE A 78 14.54 -10.12 -8.10
C ILE A 78 13.59 -9.48 -7.07
N SER A 79 13.30 -8.19 -7.17
CA SER A 79 12.33 -7.53 -6.30
C SER A 79 10.92 -8.11 -6.44
N GLN A 80 10.48 -8.48 -7.65
CA GLN A 80 9.18 -9.12 -7.85
C GLN A 80 9.13 -10.56 -7.35
N VAL A 81 10.24 -11.31 -7.51
CA VAL A 81 10.38 -12.65 -6.92
C VAL A 81 10.27 -12.56 -5.39
N ALA A 82 10.98 -11.62 -4.77
CA ALA A 82 10.90 -11.38 -3.33
C ALA A 82 9.45 -11.03 -2.91
N ALA A 83 8.75 -10.18 -3.66
CA ALA A 83 7.35 -9.87 -3.42
C ALA A 83 6.46 -11.11 -3.45
N SER A 84 6.64 -11.98 -4.45
CA SER A 84 5.89 -13.23 -4.59
C SER A 84 6.14 -14.21 -3.44
N LEU A 85 7.40 -14.41 -3.04
CA LEU A 85 7.76 -15.28 -1.93
C LEU A 85 7.21 -14.76 -0.60
N CYS A 86 7.40 -13.47 -0.32
CA CYS A 86 6.95 -12.86 0.93
C CYS A 86 5.42 -12.77 1.03
N SER A 87 4.70 -12.68 -0.08
CA SER A 87 3.23 -12.73 -0.06
C SER A 87 2.71 -14.06 0.53
N ARG A 88 3.40 -15.17 0.31
CA ARG A 88 3.07 -16.48 0.90
C ARG A 88 3.34 -16.52 2.40
N MET A 89 4.32 -15.74 2.88
CA MET A 89 4.72 -15.70 4.29
C MET A 89 3.86 -14.75 5.15
N GLN A 90 2.87 -14.07 4.57
CA GLN A 90 2.04 -13.08 5.27
C GLN A 90 1.41 -13.60 6.57
N ASN A 91 0.97 -14.87 6.59
CA ASN A 91 0.39 -15.50 7.78
C ASN A 91 1.41 -15.64 8.92
N LEU A 92 2.66 -15.99 8.59
CA LEU A 92 3.75 -16.11 9.57
C LEU A 92 4.09 -14.74 10.14
N ILE A 93 4.20 -13.72 9.27
CA ILE A 93 4.48 -12.34 9.65
C ILE A 93 3.39 -11.82 10.58
N GLN A 94 2.11 -12.02 10.21
CA GLN A 94 0.99 -11.58 11.03
C GLN A 94 0.90 -12.32 12.37
N LYS A 95 1.20 -13.63 12.40
CA LYS A 95 1.26 -14.40 13.67
C LYS A 95 2.38 -13.89 14.58
N ARG A 96 3.54 -13.52 14.01
CA ARG A 96 4.70 -13.05 14.78
C ARG A 96 4.49 -11.65 15.33
N TYR A 97 4.08 -10.70 14.48
CA TYR A 97 3.98 -9.28 14.83
C TYR A 97 2.60 -8.86 15.35
N LYS A 98 1.55 -9.68 15.13
CA LYS A 98 0.19 -9.45 15.65
C LYS A 98 -0.28 -7.99 15.43
N ASN A 99 -0.45 -7.25 16.51
CA ASN A 99 -0.96 -5.87 16.51
C ASN A 99 -0.01 -4.84 15.88
N THR A 100 1.28 -5.14 15.82
CA THR A 100 2.31 -4.25 15.26
C THR A 100 2.65 -4.55 13.80
N THR A 101 1.89 -5.43 13.13
CA THR A 101 2.17 -5.84 11.75
C THR A 101 2.24 -4.65 10.79
N LEU A 102 1.33 -3.67 10.92
CA LEU A 102 1.31 -2.49 10.05
C LEU A 102 2.51 -1.57 10.31
N GLU A 103 2.95 -1.44 11.56
CA GLU A 103 4.15 -0.69 11.93
C GLU A 103 5.40 -1.31 11.29
N HIS A 104 5.54 -2.64 11.39
CA HIS A 104 6.67 -3.38 10.82
C HIS A 104 6.66 -3.45 9.28
N LEU A 105 5.60 -3.01 8.62
CA LEU A 105 5.56 -2.86 7.18
C LEU A 105 5.75 -1.40 6.75
N GLY A 106 5.06 -0.48 7.40
CA GLY A 106 5.05 0.93 7.00
C GLY A 106 6.37 1.64 7.31
N ILE A 107 6.87 1.50 8.55
CA ILE A 107 8.09 2.21 8.97
C ILE A 107 9.33 1.73 8.20
N PRO A 108 9.64 0.42 8.06
CA PRO A 108 10.79 0.00 7.27
C PRO A 108 10.71 0.43 5.80
N LEU A 109 9.50 0.51 5.22
CA LEU A 109 9.32 1.00 3.86
C LEU A 109 9.76 2.47 3.73
N THR A 110 9.29 3.34 4.61
CA THR A 110 9.62 4.77 4.56
C THR A 110 11.09 5.03 4.93
N VAL A 111 11.62 4.35 5.95
CA VAL A 111 13.03 4.45 6.36
C VAL A 111 13.96 3.94 5.25
N SER A 112 13.59 2.87 4.54
CA SER A 112 14.39 2.39 3.40
C SER A 112 14.54 3.44 2.29
N CYS A 113 13.52 4.29 2.08
CA CYS A 113 13.60 5.39 1.13
C CYS A 113 14.67 6.42 1.56
N ILE A 114 14.70 6.78 2.85
CA ILE A 114 15.70 7.71 3.40
C ILE A 114 17.12 7.15 3.23
N ILE A 115 17.31 5.87 3.61
CA ILE A 115 18.63 5.22 3.52
C ILE A 115 19.09 5.14 2.07
N ILE A 116 18.22 4.73 1.14
CA ILE A 116 18.54 4.68 -0.29
C ILE A 116 18.98 6.06 -0.78
N GLY A 117 18.21 7.12 -0.46
CA GLY A 117 18.52 8.47 -0.87
C GLY A 117 19.88 8.94 -0.32
N VAL A 118 20.14 8.75 0.98
CA VAL A 118 21.41 9.16 1.61
C VAL A 118 22.60 8.42 0.99
N LEU A 119 22.49 7.11 0.78
CA LEU A 119 23.56 6.34 0.17
C LEU A 119 23.85 6.73 -1.30
N ALA A 120 22.81 7.17 -2.02
CA ALA A 120 22.92 7.56 -3.41
C ALA A 120 23.43 9.00 -3.62
N VAL A 121 23.42 9.87 -2.58
CA VAL A 121 24.02 11.22 -2.64
C VAL A 121 25.53 11.18 -2.61
N GLU A 122 26.10 10.29 -1.82
CA GLU A 122 27.54 10.23 -1.62
C GLU A 122 28.26 9.47 -2.75
N LYS A 123 29.60 9.68 -2.83
CA LYS A 123 30.45 8.98 -3.79
C LYS A 123 30.24 7.46 -3.69
N ILE A 124 29.99 6.87 -4.85
CA ILE A 124 29.56 5.47 -4.96
C ILE A 124 30.72 4.53 -4.65
N SER A 125 30.43 3.51 -3.88
CA SER A 125 31.28 2.34 -3.69
C SER A 125 30.48 1.07 -3.98
N ASN A 126 31.13 -0.02 -4.34
CA ASN A 126 30.46 -1.29 -4.61
C ASN A 126 29.57 -1.73 -3.43
N ILE A 127 30.00 -1.51 -2.19
CA ILE A 127 29.25 -1.86 -0.99
C ILE A 127 27.93 -1.08 -0.92
N LYS A 128 27.96 0.25 -1.18
CA LYS A 128 26.75 1.09 -1.18
C LYS A 128 25.76 0.65 -2.26
N THR A 129 26.24 0.31 -3.45
CA THR A 129 25.41 -0.23 -4.53
C THR A 129 24.69 -1.51 -4.11
N TYR A 130 25.38 -2.47 -3.49
CA TYR A 130 24.74 -3.70 -3.00
C TYR A 130 23.71 -3.42 -1.90
N ILE A 131 23.96 -2.49 -0.99
CA ILE A 131 22.99 -2.11 0.06
C ILE A 131 21.74 -1.48 -0.57
N ILE A 132 21.88 -0.59 -1.55
CA ILE A 132 20.75 0.03 -2.26
C ILE A 132 19.91 -1.04 -2.96
N ILE A 133 20.55 -1.98 -3.66
CA ILE A 133 19.85 -3.11 -4.31
C ILE A 133 19.12 -3.96 -3.27
N ALA A 134 19.76 -4.30 -2.16
CA ALA A 134 19.12 -5.06 -1.09
C ALA A 134 17.89 -4.33 -0.49
N LEU A 135 17.95 -3.01 -0.35
CA LEU A 135 16.82 -2.21 0.10
C LEU A 135 15.68 -2.18 -0.92
N PHE A 136 15.97 -2.16 -2.22
CA PHE A 136 14.94 -2.29 -3.25
C PHE A 136 14.27 -3.67 -3.24
N ILE A 137 15.03 -4.72 -2.94
CA ILE A 137 14.47 -6.07 -2.76
C ILE A 137 13.58 -6.12 -1.51
N LEU A 138 14.01 -5.49 -0.41
CA LEU A 138 13.22 -5.36 0.81
C LEU A 138 11.88 -4.63 0.55
N GLN A 139 11.91 -3.54 -0.19
CA GLN A 139 10.68 -2.82 -0.59
C GLN A 139 9.75 -3.72 -1.42
N GLY A 140 10.31 -4.56 -2.32
CA GLY A 140 9.58 -5.59 -3.04
C GLY A 140 8.92 -6.60 -2.11
N ALA A 141 9.65 -7.11 -1.12
CA ALA A 141 9.14 -8.03 -0.11
C ALA A 141 7.98 -7.42 0.68
N ILE A 142 8.13 -6.18 1.16
CA ILE A 142 7.08 -5.43 1.87
C ILE A 142 5.83 -5.27 0.98
N LYS A 143 6.00 -4.90 -0.29
CA LYS A 143 4.91 -4.80 -1.27
C LYS A 143 4.13 -6.11 -1.40
N GLY A 144 4.82 -7.26 -1.44
CA GLY A 144 4.19 -8.56 -1.54
C GLY A 144 3.28 -8.87 -0.35
N VAL A 145 3.78 -8.69 0.85
CA VAL A 145 3.00 -8.89 2.09
C VAL A 145 1.84 -7.90 2.17
N TYR A 146 2.10 -6.63 1.91
CA TYR A 146 1.13 -5.56 1.96
C TYR A 146 -0.07 -5.82 1.05
N ASN A 147 0.15 -6.23 -0.20
CA ASN A 147 -0.93 -6.47 -1.16
C ASN A 147 -1.93 -7.53 -0.69
N VAL A 148 -1.48 -8.54 0.03
CA VAL A 148 -2.38 -9.57 0.57
C VAL A 148 -3.08 -9.07 1.84
N LEU A 149 -2.36 -8.37 2.71
CA LEU A 149 -2.94 -7.87 3.96
C LEU A 149 -4.05 -6.84 3.75
N ILE A 150 -3.92 -5.94 2.77
CA ILE A 150 -4.97 -4.94 2.49
C ILE A 150 -6.31 -5.62 2.17
N TYR A 151 -6.31 -6.63 1.32
CA TYR A 151 -7.53 -7.37 0.99
C TYR A 151 -8.10 -8.08 2.20
N ARG A 152 -7.24 -8.68 3.01
CA ARG A 152 -7.65 -9.39 4.22
C ARG A 152 -8.30 -8.45 5.24
N TYR A 153 -7.66 -7.31 5.55
CA TYR A 153 -8.23 -6.33 6.48
C TYR A 153 -9.55 -5.77 5.98
N LEU A 154 -9.63 -5.34 4.72
CA LEU A 154 -10.86 -4.80 4.16
C LEU A 154 -11.98 -5.85 4.11
N ASN A 155 -11.66 -7.10 3.79
CA ASN A 155 -12.65 -8.17 3.74
C ASN A 155 -13.20 -8.55 5.12
N ASN A 156 -12.39 -8.45 6.17
CA ASN A 156 -12.81 -8.77 7.53
C ASN A 156 -13.77 -7.71 8.11
N PHE A 157 -13.70 -6.47 7.64
CA PHE A 157 -14.55 -5.37 8.14
C PHE A 157 -15.83 -5.17 7.36
N THR A 158 -16.06 -5.91 6.27
CA THR A 158 -17.17 -5.63 5.35
C THR A 158 -17.98 -6.87 5.01
N THR A 159 -19.29 -6.66 4.80
CA THR A 159 -20.17 -7.68 4.25
C THR A 159 -19.92 -7.89 2.76
N LYS A 160 -20.32 -9.03 2.20
CA LYS A 160 -20.16 -9.36 0.78
C LYS A 160 -20.66 -8.22 -0.15
N GLN A 161 -21.81 -7.64 0.17
CA GLN A 161 -22.47 -6.61 -0.66
C GLN A 161 -21.70 -5.29 -0.76
N ILE A 162 -20.98 -4.89 0.31
CA ILE A 162 -20.20 -3.64 0.31
C ILE A 162 -18.78 -3.86 -0.20
N ARG A 163 -18.28 -5.09 -0.15
CA ARG A 163 -16.88 -5.43 -0.45
C ARG A 163 -16.43 -4.95 -1.82
N THR A 164 -17.22 -5.20 -2.86
CA THR A 164 -16.92 -4.76 -4.23
C THR A 164 -16.86 -3.24 -4.34
N LYS A 165 -17.82 -2.55 -3.70
CA LYS A 165 -17.87 -1.08 -3.74
C LYS A 165 -16.76 -0.44 -2.90
N LEU A 166 -16.37 -1.07 -1.81
CA LEU A 166 -15.23 -0.64 -1.01
C LEU A 166 -13.91 -0.83 -1.77
N ALA A 167 -13.79 -1.85 -2.60
CA ALA A 167 -12.64 -2.01 -3.49
C ALA A 167 -12.51 -0.83 -4.47
N THR A 168 -13.61 -0.31 -5.00
CA THR A 168 -13.61 0.91 -5.82
C THR A 168 -13.15 2.14 -5.03
N VAL A 169 -13.69 2.34 -3.82
CA VAL A 169 -13.26 3.44 -2.93
C VAL A 169 -11.78 3.33 -2.60
N ARG A 170 -11.29 2.13 -2.30
CA ARG A 170 -9.86 1.87 -2.09
C ARG A 170 -9.01 2.30 -3.28
N ASN A 171 -9.42 1.95 -4.50
CA ASN A 171 -8.67 2.30 -5.71
C ASN A 171 -8.65 3.82 -5.94
N ILE A 172 -9.75 4.52 -5.64
CA ILE A 172 -9.80 5.99 -5.69
C ILE A 172 -8.80 6.58 -4.69
N VAL A 173 -8.83 6.13 -3.44
CA VAL A 173 -7.91 6.61 -2.39
C VAL A 173 -6.46 6.32 -2.78
N TYR A 174 -6.16 5.12 -3.27
CA TYR A 174 -4.84 4.75 -3.78
C TYR A 174 -4.36 5.72 -4.87
N ASN A 175 -5.18 5.98 -5.88
CA ASN A 175 -4.82 6.87 -6.99
C ASN A 175 -4.61 8.31 -6.52
N LEU A 176 -5.44 8.81 -5.60
CA LEU A 176 -5.28 10.15 -5.04
C LEU A 176 -3.92 10.31 -4.32
N PHE A 177 -3.55 9.36 -3.48
CA PHE A 177 -2.24 9.40 -2.82
C PHE A 177 -1.08 9.22 -3.81
N SER A 178 -1.22 8.33 -4.79
CA SER A 178 -0.20 8.15 -5.84
C SER A 178 0.03 9.44 -6.63
N ILE A 179 -1.05 10.12 -7.03
CA ILE A 179 -0.98 11.40 -7.74
C ILE A 179 -0.32 12.47 -6.85
N ALA A 180 -0.77 12.60 -5.60
CA ALA A 180 -0.23 13.60 -4.68
C ALA A 180 1.29 13.41 -4.46
N ILE A 181 1.73 12.17 -4.21
CA ILE A 181 3.16 11.86 -4.01
C ILE A 181 3.93 12.07 -5.32
N SER A 182 3.36 11.72 -6.49
CA SER A 182 3.99 11.93 -7.80
C SER A 182 4.17 13.43 -8.10
N LEU A 183 3.17 14.26 -7.80
CA LEU A 183 3.27 15.70 -7.96
C LEU A 183 4.35 16.31 -7.06
N LEU A 184 4.39 15.89 -5.80
CA LEU A 184 5.46 16.30 -4.87
C LEU A 184 6.84 15.86 -5.38
N GLY A 185 6.95 14.60 -5.83
CA GLY A 185 8.19 14.07 -6.39
C GLY A 185 8.63 14.84 -7.64
N SER A 186 7.72 15.11 -8.56
CA SER A 186 8.01 15.90 -9.77
C SER A 186 8.44 17.32 -9.45
N ALA A 187 7.77 17.97 -8.48
CA ALA A 187 8.16 19.31 -8.04
C ALA A 187 9.55 19.30 -7.40
N LEU A 188 9.88 18.33 -6.58
CA LEU A 188 11.19 18.19 -5.96
C LEU A 188 12.30 17.95 -7.01
N LEU A 189 12.04 17.17 -8.04
CA LEU A 189 13.00 16.91 -9.12
C LEU A 189 13.33 18.14 -9.97
N GLN A 190 12.48 19.18 -9.97
CA GLN A 190 12.80 20.46 -10.65
C GLN A 190 13.94 21.23 -9.96
N PHE A 191 14.08 21.03 -8.64
CA PHE A 191 15.04 21.78 -7.82
C PHE A 191 16.16 20.90 -7.24
N SER A 192 16.07 19.57 -7.41
CA SER A 192 17.00 18.63 -6.82
C SER A 192 17.15 17.36 -7.66
N ASN A 193 18.09 16.50 -7.28
CA ASN A 193 18.27 15.18 -7.89
C ASN A 193 17.33 14.12 -7.27
N ALA A 194 17.28 12.94 -7.89
CA ALA A 194 16.42 11.84 -7.45
C ALA A 194 16.69 11.40 -5.99
N SER A 195 17.94 11.42 -5.56
CA SER A 195 18.34 11.05 -4.20
C SER A 195 17.79 12.02 -3.16
N THR A 196 17.91 13.31 -3.38
CA THR A 196 17.40 14.36 -2.47
C THR A 196 15.87 14.31 -2.43
N ALA A 197 15.22 14.16 -3.58
CA ALA A 197 13.78 14.05 -3.66
C ALA A 197 13.26 12.85 -2.84
N ILE A 198 13.90 11.69 -2.94
CA ILE A 198 13.55 10.49 -2.18
C ILE A 198 13.79 10.68 -0.67
N ILE A 199 14.83 11.36 -0.24
CA ILE A 199 15.06 11.66 1.18
C ILE A 199 13.92 12.51 1.72
N ILE A 200 13.54 13.57 1.04
CA ILE A 200 12.45 14.47 1.48
C ILE A 200 11.12 13.73 1.53
N ILE A 201 10.81 12.95 0.49
CA ILE A 201 9.60 12.10 0.48
C ILE A 201 9.66 11.07 1.61
N GLY A 202 10.78 10.40 1.81
CA GLY A 202 10.98 9.42 2.86
C GLY A 202 10.77 10.00 4.25
N ILE A 203 11.35 11.15 4.56
CA ILE A 203 11.19 11.83 5.85
C ILE A 203 9.74 12.25 6.05
N SER A 204 9.14 12.94 5.10
CA SER A 204 7.75 13.41 5.21
C SER A 204 6.78 12.23 5.38
N MET A 205 6.96 11.16 4.62
CA MET A 205 6.14 9.96 4.74
C MET A 205 6.37 9.21 6.05
N THR A 206 7.59 9.20 6.58
CA THR A 206 7.87 8.59 7.89
C THR A 206 7.12 9.33 9.00
N ILE A 207 7.15 10.66 9.00
CA ILE A 207 6.42 11.49 9.99
C ILE A 207 4.92 11.21 9.89
N VAL A 208 4.35 11.30 8.69
CA VAL A 208 2.91 11.05 8.47
C VAL A 208 2.54 9.61 8.89
N MET A 209 3.39 8.63 8.58
CA MET A 209 3.16 7.22 8.93
C MET A 209 3.16 7.01 10.44
N ILE A 210 4.11 7.59 11.17
CA ILE A 210 4.19 7.48 12.65
C ILE A 210 2.94 8.11 13.28
N LEU A 211 2.56 9.32 12.86
CA LEU A 211 1.38 10.00 13.38
C LEU A 211 0.09 9.19 13.10
N LEU A 212 -0.03 8.63 11.90
CA LEU A 212 -1.18 7.82 11.53
C LEU A 212 -1.23 6.51 12.32
N LEU A 213 -0.11 5.82 12.47
CA LEU A 213 -0.02 4.56 13.22
C LEU A 213 -0.32 4.79 14.71
N ASP A 214 0.17 5.88 15.29
CA ASP A 214 -0.15 6.23 16.67
C ASP A 214 -1.66 6.50 16.86
N TYR A 215 -2.26 7.27 15.94
CA TYR A 215 -3.70 7.48 15.93
C TYR A 215 -4.49 6.17 15.76
N MET A 216 -3.95 5.21 15.01
CA MET A 216 -4.62 3.93 14.74
C MET A 216 -4.50 2.93 15.89
N LYS A 217 -3.52 3.04 16.80
CA LYS A 217 -3.29 2.08 17.89
C LYS A 217 -4.55 1.80 18.70
N ASP A 218 -5.28 2.84 19.06
CA ASP A 218 -6.47 2.74 19.91
C ASP A 218 -7.75 2.48 19.13
N LYS A 219 -7.81 2.83 17.85
CA LYS A 219 -9.03 2.88 17.06
C LYS A 219 -9.17 1.77 16.03
N VAL A 220 -8.05 1.22 15.58
CA VAL A 220 -8.04 0.09 14.66
C VAL A 220 -7.51 -1.11 15.42
N GLY A 221 -8.41 -1.95 15.91
CA GLY A 221 -8.01 -3.25 16.45
C GLY A 221 -7.29 -4.02 15.34
N LEU A 222 -6.01 -4.30 15.53
CA LEU A 222 -5.16 -5.00 14.56
C LEU A 222 -5.42 -6.50 14.55
N LYS A 223 -6.25 -7.00 15.50
CA LYS A 223 -6.75 -8.36 15.55
C LYS A 223 -8.23 -8.41 15.20
N PRO A 224 -8.69 -9.49 14.55
CA PRO A 224 -10.12 -9.72 14.31
C PRO A 224 -10.97 -9.67 15.59
N GLU A 225 -10.41 -10.10 16.72
CA GLU A 225 -11.08 -10.13 18.01
C GLU A 225 -11.43 -8.74 18.56
N ASN A 226 -10.65 -7.73 18.15
CA ASN A 226 -10.84 -6.34 18.56
C ASN A 226 -11.81 -5.58 17.62
N TYR A 227 -12.37 -6.27 16.62
CA TYR A 227 -13.35 -5.69 15.72
C TYR A 227 -14.68 -5.56 16.45
N THR A 228 -15.15 -4.34 16.61
CA THR A 228 -16.48 -4.10 17.14
C THR A 228 -17.52 -4.46 16.08
N LYS A 229 -18.57 -5.15 16.49
CA LYS A 229 -19.72 -5.49 15.63
C LYS A 229 -20.40 -4.26 15.02
N ASP A 230 -20.05 -3.06 15.48
CA ASP A 230 -20.64 -1.80 15.03
C ASP A 230 -20.27 -1.44 13.59
N ASP A 231 -19.09 -1.82 13.12
CA ASP A 231 -18.70 -1.62 11.71
C ASP A 231 -19.56 -2.46 10.75
N LEU A 232 -19.95 -3.67 11.17
CA LEU A 232 -20.87 -4.54 10.43
C LEU A 232 -22.32 -4.07 10.48
N LYS A 233 -22.74 -3.48 11.62
CA LYS A 233 -24.06 -2.88 11.79
C LYS A 233 -24.29 -1.71 10.85
N TYR A 234 -23.25 -0.89 10.63
CA TYR A 234 -23.27 0.22 9.68
C TYR A 234 -23.46 -0.24 8.24
N SER A 235 -22.84 -1.36 7.87
CA SER A 235 -22.99 -1.92 6.52
C SER A 235 -24.43 -2.33 6.20
N THR A 236 -25.13 -2.89 7.18
CA THR A 236 -26.55 -3.29 7.03
C THR A 236 -27.51 -2.11 7.02
N LEU A 237 -27.21 -1.02 7.75
CA LEU A 237 -28.04 0.19 7.78
C LEU A 237 -27.97 1.01 6.48
N VAL A 238 -26.82 1.00 5.80
CA VAL A 238 -26.64 1.73 4.54
C VAL A 238 -27.30 1.04 3.35
N LEU A 239 -27.55 -0.28 3.45
CA LEU A 239 -28.19 -1.08 2.39
C LEU A 239 -29.70 -1.15 2.51
N LYS A 240 -30.28 -0.70 3.63
CA LYS A 240 -31.74 -0.74 3.90
C LYS A 240 -32.48 0.51 3.41
N LYS A 241 -31.96 1.26 2.48
CA LYS A 241 -32.60 2.37 1.79
C LYS A 241 -32.28 2.22 0.30
#